data_5ef3f92dad033f821f18e00abdd202da
#
_entry.id   5ef3f92dad033f821f18e00abdd202da
#
_cell.length_a   1.000
_cell.length_b   1.000
_cell.length_c   1.000
_cell.angle_alpha   90.00
_cell.angle_beta   90.00
_cell.angle_gamma   90.00
#
_symmetry.space_group_name_H-M   'P 1'
#
loop_
_entity.id
_entity.type
_entity.pdbx_description
1 polymer ?
#
loop_
_entity_poly.entity_id
_entity_poly.type
_entity_poly.pdbx_seq_one_letter_code
_entity_poly.pdbx_strand_id
1 'polypeptide(L)'
;MSIVRSIIFVIIMLGVLASLHELAHFWVAKLLKIKVYEVSLFVGPKLLSWKRKGVDFSIRLIPIGAYVRFNEIDEEGYVVESDNPELLVNQPRFKRLLVSLAGPFMNLLIGIITFLVMFGVMGFSSTQIGNPVIGAQTGDVASEYTPGDTIKAINGTKVYTSFDLYFELENDDPGEVMIVTLKSQETGKNYDIELTPVFVQRPMLLIYAGTDTENNEYHGWYVNSVDEAQNKGNPVLEPGDYVTHINGKAVADEDFNDFIYHLEGQEYLNVTYVRDGVTSEAQIIPEYVDYVSTRGIRTISYTIDSPEHFFSAFGYAAKMPAAIANITIRGIKQIISGQEKAYNLLSGPIGITTMVNDVVKEEEDTTAEKLTTLIMISAVISIALAFSNLLPIPGLDGIQIVFIVVEMVIGHKLSDKAERRLTVAGFIFIILLLILAFISDILRIIFGY
;
A
#
# COMPACT_ATOMS: atom_id res chain seq x y z
N MET A 1 -6.86 18.71 14.84
CA MET A 1 -7.68 18.88 13.61
C MET A 1 -7.33 17.92 12.49
N SER A 2 -6.10 17.38 12.39
CA SER A 2 -5.69 16.44 11.34
C SER A 2 -6.47 15.11 11.38
N ILE A 3 -6.58 14.45 12.53
CA ILE A 3 -7.22 13.14 12.65
C ILE A 3 -8.71 13.13 12.19
N VAL A 4 -9.46 14.19 12.47
CA VAL A 4 -10.86 14.30 12.02
C VAL A 4 -10.94 14.41 10.50
N ARG A 5 -10.02 15.15 9.86
CA ARG A 5 -9.94 15.24 8.39
C ARG A 5 -9.61 13.87 7.78
N SER A 6 -8.68 13.14 8.39
CA SER A 6 -8.30 11.79 7.95
C SER A 6 -9.44 10.80 8.07
N ILE A 7 -10.20 10.82 9.17
CA ILE A 7 -11.40 10.01 9.34
C ILE A 7 -12.43 10.32 8.24
N ILE A 8 -12.72 11.60 8.00
CA ILE A 8 -13.68 12.03 6.97
C ILE A 8 -13.20 11.56 5.59
N PHE A 9 -11.90 11.73 5.28
CA PHE A 9 -11.33 11.28 4.01
C PHE A 9 -11.49 9.77 3.82
N VAL A 10 -11.13 8.96 4.82
CA VAL A 10 -11.26 7.48 4.76
C VAL A 10 -12.71 7.06 4.57
N ILE A 11 -13.66 7.68 5.30
CA ILE A 11 -15.09 7.38 5.17
C ILE A 11 -15.59 7.70 3.75
N ILE A 12 -15.23 8.87 3.22
CA ILE A 12 -15.62 9.26 1.85
C ILE A 12 -14.99 8.33 0.83
N MET A 13 -13.70 8.05 0.95
CA MET A 13 -12.97 7.16 0.05
C MET A 13 -13.61 5.77 -0.01
N LEU A 14 -13.80 5.13 1.15
CA LEU A 14 -14.43 3.80 1.23
C LEU A 14 -15.89 3.84 0.74
N GLY A 15 -16.63 4.90 1.07
CA GLY A 15 -18.00 5.09 0.60
C GLY A 15 -18.09 5.22 -0.92
N VAL A 16 -17.17 5.94 -1.55
CA VAL A 16 -17.09 6.07 -3.01
C VAL A 16 -16.74 4.73 -3.67
N LEU A 17 -15.71 4.04 -3.16
CA LEU A 17 -15.29 2.74 -3.69
C LEU A 17 -16.40 1.70 -3.58
N ALA A 18 -17.09 1.61 -2.43
CA ALA A 18 -18.23 0.72 -2.25
C ALA A 18 -19.41 1.10 -3.16
N SER A 19 -19.66 2.40 -3.35
CA SER A 19 -20.74 2.85 -4.23
C SER A 19 -20.49 2.50 -5.71
N LEU A 20 -19.27 2.66 -6.18
CA LEU A 20 -18.88 2.30 -7.56
C LEU A 20 -18.94 0.78 -7.77
N HIS A 21 -18.53 0.01 -6.77
CA HIS A 21 -18.67 -1.45 -6.75
C HIS A 21 -20.13 -1.87 -6.94
N GLU A 22 -21.06 -1.35 -6.13
CA GLU A 22 -22.48 -1.66 -6.22
C GLU A 22 -23.12 -1.16 -7.52
N LEU A 23 -22.72 0.02 -7.99
CA LEU A 23 -23.19 0.53 -9.28
C LEU A 23 -22.78 -0.38 -10.44
N ALA A 24 -21.67 -1.10 -10.37
CA ALA A 24 -21.29 -2.07 -11.39
C ALA A 24 -22.26 -3.25 -11.44
N HIS A 25 -22.67 -3.79 -10.29
CA HIS A 25 -23.71 -4.81 -10.23
C HIS A 25 -25.01 -4.33 -10.88
N PHE A 26 -25.41 -3.08 -10.57
CA PHE A 26 -26.58 -2.46 -11.17
C PHE A 26 -26.44 -2.33 -12.70
N TRP A 27 -25.34 -1.82 -13.21
CA TRP A 27 -25.14 -1.62 -14.65
C TRP A 27 -25.13 -2.93 -15.42
N VAL A 28 -24.40 -3.94 -14.92
CA VAL A 28 -24.35 -5.27 -15.56
C VAL A 28 -25.73 -5.92 -15.52
N ALA A 29 -26.45 -5.85 -14.40
CA ALA A 29 -27.82 -6.36 -14.32
C ALA A 29 -28.74 -5.68 -15.34
N LYS A 30 -28.66 -4.35 -15.50
CA LYS A 30 -29.45 -3.61 -16.51
C LYS A 30 -29.10 -4.00 -17.94
N LEU A 31 -27.81 -4.19 -18.26
CA LEU A 31 -27.36 -4.67 -19.58
C LEU A 31 -27.90 -6.06 -19.88
N LEU A 32 -27.98 -6.93 -18.87
CA LEU A 32 -28.51 -8.30 -19.00
C LEU A 32 -30.05 -8.38 -18.88
N LYS A 33 -30.73 -7.22 -18.75
CA LYS A 33 -32.19 -7.11 -18.61
C LYS A 33 -32.73 -7.81 -17.34
N ILE A 34 -31.94 -7.78 -16.28
CA ILE A 34 -32.31 -8.31 -14.95
C ILE A 34 -33.04 -7.21 -14.18
N LYS A 35 -34.10 -7.60 -13.45
CA LYS A 35 -34.88 -6.66 -12.66
C LYS A 35 -34.11 -6.21 -11.44
N VAL A 36 -34.03 -4.90 -11.25
CA VAL A 36 -33.47 -4.26 -10.05
C VAL A 36 -34.56 -3.46 -9.37
N TYR A 37 -34.73 -3.63 -8.08
CA TYR A 37 -35.75 -2.96 -7.30
C TYR A 37 -35.25 -1.68 -6.64
N GLU A 38 -34.07 -1.71 -6.04
CA GLU A 38 -33.53 -0.54 -5.33
C GLU A 38 -32.00 -0.45 -5.54
N VAL A 39 -31.53 0.78 -5.66
CA VAL A 39 -30.12 1.15 -5.60
C VAL A 39 -29.97 2.20 -4.53
N SER A 40 -29.16 1.92 -3.52
CA SER A 40 -28.89 2.85 -2.44
C SER A 40 -27.42 3.20 -2.38
N LEU A 41 -27.13 4.49 -2.39
CA LEU A 41 -25.85 5.02 -1.95
C LEU A 41 -25.93 5.19 -0.43
N PHE A 42 -24.94 4.63 0.27
CA PHE A 42 -24.85 4.66 1.73
C PHE A 42 -25.94 3.82 2.41
N VAL A 43 -25.93 3.82 3.75
CA VAL A 43 -26.87 3.05 4.59
C VAL A 43 -27.57 3.93 5.61
N GLY A 44 -28.56 3.38 6.32
CA GLY A 44 -29.35 4.08 7.34
C GLY A 44 -30.61 4.77 6.80
N PRO A 45 -31.12 5.81 7.48
CA PRO A 45 -32.34 6.53 7.07
C PRO A 45 -32.19 7.20 5.71
N LYS A 46 -33.26 7.17 4.89
CA LYS A 46 -33.28 7.83 3.57
C LYS A 46 -33.26 9.35 3.73
N LEU A 47 -32.27 10.02 3.14
CA LEU A 47 -32.21 11.48 3.01
C LEU A 47 -32.92 11.95 1.75
N LEU A 48 -32.66 11.27 0.63
CA LEU A 48 -33.27 11.53 -0.67
C LEU A 48 -33.69 10.21 -1.29
N SER A 49 -34.85 10.22 -1.97
CA SER A 49 -35.28 9.07 -2.77
C SER A 49 -36.07 9.51 -3.99
N TRP A 50 -35.86 8.81 -5.09
CA TRP A 50 -36.59 9.04 -6.33
C TRP A 50 -36.75 7.72 -7.08
N LYS A 51 -37.80 7.64 -7.92
CA LYS A 51 -38.06 6.47 -8.76
C LYS A 51 -37.79 6.79 -10.21
N ARG A 52 -37.02 5.93 -10.89
CA ARG A 52 -36.73 6.07 -12.33
C ARG A 52 -36.73 4.70 -12.99
N LYS A 53 -37.52 4.57 -14.06
CA LYS A 53 -37.64 3.33 -14.86
C LYS A 53 -37.88 2.08 -13.99
N GLY A 54 -38.74 2.20 -12.96
CA GLY A 54 -39.09 1.09 -12.09
C GLY A 54 -38.08 0.73 -11.03
N VAL A 55 -36.98 1.50 -10.88
CA VAL A 55 -35.96 1.33 -9.84
C VAL A 55 -36.08 2.45 -8.84
N ASP A 56 -36.05 2.12 -7.54
CA ASP A 56 -36.01 3.06 -6.47
C ASP A 56 -34.55 3.43 -6.17
N PHE A 57 -34.20 4.71 -6.35
CA PHE A 57 -32.88 5.24 -6.00
C PHE A 57 -32.97 5.97 -4.66
N SER A 58 -31.97 5.79 -3.81
CA SER A 58 -31.89 6.49 -2.55
C SER A 58 -30.48 6.91 -2.20
N ILE A 59 -30.37 8.03 -1.45
CA ILE A 59 -29.17 8.46 -0.75
C ILE A 59 -29.49 8.44 0.72
N ARG A 60 -28.66 7.78 1.51
CA ARG A 60 -28.89 7.57 2.94
C ARG A 60 -27.88 8.33 3.78
N LEU A 61 -28.16 8.43 5.08
CA LEU A 61 -27.46 9.32 6.01
C LEU A 61 -26.02 8.91 6.32
N ILE A 62 -25.75 7.61 6.46
CA ILE A 62 -24.47 7.09 6.92
C ILE A 62 -23.62 6.78 5.70
N PRO A 63 -22.53 7.55 5.43
CA PRO A 63 -21.74 7.43 4.19
C PRO A 63 -20.81 6.20 4.20
N ILE A 64 -21.33 5.05 4.60
CA ILE A 64 -20.62 3.79 4.65
C ILE A 64 -21.39 2.78 3.81
N GLY A 65 -20.70 2.14 2.84
CA GLY A 65 -21.30 1.13 1.99
C GLY A 65 -22.29 1.68 0.96
N ALA A 66 -22.89 0.77 0.24
CA ALA A 66 -23.96 0.94 -0.72
C ALA A 66 -24.63 -0.42 -0.89
N TYR A 67 -25.74 -0.51 -1.60
CA TYR A 67 -26.30 -1.80 -1.98
C TYR A 67 -27.24 -1.72 -3.20
N VAL A 68 -27.33 -2.85 -3.90
CA VAL A 68 -28.30 -3.09 -4.97
C VAL A 68 -29.21 -4.24 -4.56
N ARG A 69 -30.52 -4.01 -4.64
CA ARG A 69 -31.51 -5.02 -4.28
C ARG A 69 -32.16 -5.64 -5.52
N PHE A 70 -31.99 -6.94 -5.68
CA PHE A 70 -32.50 -7.73 -6.79
C PHE A 70 -33.79 -8.48 -6.47
N ASN A 71 -34.18 -8.54 -5.21
CA ASN A 71 -35.37 -9.23 -4.76
C ASN A 71 -36.47 -8.24 -4.36
N GLU A 72 -37.72 -8.66 -4.50
CA GLU A 72 -38.86 -7.97 -3.93
C GLU A 72 -38.92 -8.29 -2.43
N ILE A 73 -39.27 -7.29 -1.62
CA ILE A 73 -39.54 -7.47 -0.19
C ILE A 73 -40.99 -7.07 0.08
N ASP A 74 -41.65 -7.79 0.97
CA ASP A 74 -42.97 -7.44 1.49
C ASP A 74 -42.93 -6.27 2.49
N GLU A 75 -44.07 -5.91 3.03
CA GLU A 75 -44.21 -4.82 4.02
C GLU A 75 -43.50 -5.14 5.34
N GLU A 76 -43.28 -6.42 5.62
CA GLU A 76 -42.62 -6.92 6.84
C GLU A 76 -41.09 -7.04 6.64
N GLY A 77 -40.59 -6.83 5.39
CA GLY A 77 -39.17 -6.88 5.04
C GLY A 77 -38.65 -8.26 4.62
N TYR A 78 -39.52 -9.23 4.42
CA TYR A 78 -39.15 -10.55 3.93
C TYR A 78 -39.03 -10.59 2.40
N VAL A 79 -38.12 -11.42 1.89
CA VAL A 79 -38.00 -11.66 0.44
C VAL A 79 -39.22 -12.41 -0.07
N VAL A 80 -39.89 -11.82 -1.07
CA VAL A 80 -41.01 -12.46 -1.74
C VAL A 80 -40.47 -13.47 -2.76
N GLU A 81 -40.76 -14.74 -2.56
CA GLU A 81 -40.46 -15.79 -3.55
C GLU A 81 -41.33 -15.57 -4.81
N SER A 82 -40.71 -15.60 -5.97
CA SER A 82 -41.39 -15.40 -7.24
C SER A 82 -40.69 -16.13 -8.36
N ASP A 83 -41.48 -16.77 -9.22
CA ASP A 83 -41.01 -17.45 -10.43
C ASP A 83 -40.74 -16.47 -11.59
N ASN A 84 -40.73 -15.17 -11.33
CA ASN A 84 -40.47 -14.14 -12.34
C ASN A 84 -39.10 -14.38 -13.00
N PRO A 85 -39.05 -14.65 -14.32
CA PRO A 85 -37.81 -14.94 -15.02
C PRO A 85 -36.84 -13.73 -15.08
N GLU A 86 -37.30 -12.52 -14.78
CA GLU A 86 -36.43 -11.33 -14.75
C GLU A 86 -35.62 -11.21 -13.46
N LEU A 87 -35.94 -11.98 -12.41
CA LEU A 87 -35.21 -11.95 -11.13
C LEU A 87 -33.83 -12.59 -11.28
N LEU A 88 -32.84 -12.03 -10.62
CA LEU A 88 -31.47 -12.52 -10.65
C LEU A 88 -31.38 -14.01 -10.27
N VAL A 89 -32.11 -14.45 -9.24
CA VAL A 89 -32.12 -15.84 -8.76
C VAL A 89 -32.64 -16.83 -9.80
N ASN A 90 -33.50 -16.38 -10.73
CA ASN A 90 -34.09 -17.21 -11.80
C ASN A 90 -33.34 -17.11 -13.13
N GLN A 91 -32.28 -16.30 -13.20
CA GLN A 91 -31.48 -16.16 -14.41
C GLN A 91 -30.55 -17.35 -14.64
N PRO A 92 -30.16 -17.61 -15.90
CA PRO A 92 -29.11 -18.56 -16.22
C PRO A 92 -27.83 -18.30 -15.42
N ARG A 93 -27.14 -19.37 -15.02
CA ARG A 93 -25.94 -19.33 -14.17
C ARG A 93 -24.88 -18.34 -14.68
N PHE A 94 -24.65 -18.30 -16.00
CA PHE A 94 -23.67 -17.39 -16.59
C PHE A 94 -24.03 -15.91 -16.37
N LYS A 95 -25.31 -15.51 -16.48
CA LYS A 95 -25.73 -14.14 -16.19
C LYS A 95 -25.57 -13.79 -14.72
N ARG A 96 -25.90 -14.73 -13.81
CA ARG A 96 -25.69 -14.58 -12.38
C ARG A 96 -24.21 -14.37 -12.07
N LEU A 97 -23.34 -15.17 -12.69
CA LEU A 97 -21.88 -15.06 -12.54
C LEU A 97 -21.37 -13.69 -13.00
N LEU A 98 -21.82 -13.20 -14.14
CA LEU A 98 -21.42 -11.87 -14.64
C LEU A 98 -21.84 -10.73 -13.69
N VAL A 99 -23.04 -10.83 -13.11
CA VAL A 99 -23.49 -9.84 -12.12
C VAL A 99 -22.59 -9.90 -10.87
N SER A 100 -22.33 -11.11 -10.32
CA SER A 100 -21.50 -11.25 -9.13
C SER A 100 -20.03 -10.83 -9.34
N LEU A 101 -19.49 -10.99 -10.54
CA LEU A 101 -18.12 -10.54 -10.88
C LEU A 101 -18.04 -9.02 -11.12
N ALA A 102 -19.16 -8.34 -11.36
CA ALA A 102 -19.16 -6.94 -11.81
C ALA A 102 -18.55 -6.00 -10.74
N GLY A 103 -18.91 -6.17 -9.48
CA GLY A 103 -18.39 -5.37 -8.37
C GLY A 103 -16.88 -5.50 -8.19
N PRO A 104 -16.35 -6.72 -7.96
CA PRO A 104 -14.91 -6.96 -7.86
C PRO A 104 -14.14 -6.46 -9.08
N PHE A 105 -14.67 -6.67 -10.29
CA PHE A 105 -14.04 -6.19 -11.52
C PHE A 105 -13.98 -4.66 -11.58
N MET A 106 -15.03 -3.97 -11.12
CA MET A 106 -15.05 -2.50 -11.06
C MET A 106 -13.96 -1.98 -10.12
N ASN A 107 -13.82 -2.55 -8.93
CA ASN A 107 -12.78 -2.13 -7.97
C ASN A 107 -11.38 -2.37 -8.56
N LEU A 108 -11.18 -3.48 -9.25
CA LEU A 108 -9.93 -3.76 -9.96
C LEU A 108 -9.64 -2.71 -11.03
N LEU A 109 -10.64 -2.38 -11.84
CA LEU A 109 -10.54 -1.39 -12.92
C LEU A 109 -10.25 0.02 -12.35
N ILE A 110 -10.94 0.41 -11.28
CA ILE A 110 -10.69 1.68 -10.60
C ILE A 110 -9.24 1.77 -10.13
N GLY A 111 -8.73 0.73 -9.45
CA GLY A 111 -7.35 0.68 -9.00
C GLY A 111 -6.35 0.84 -10.14
N ILE A 112 -6.52 0.10 -11.23
CA ILE A 112 -5.66 0.18 -12.43
C ILE A 112 -5.70 1.59 -13.04
N ILE A 113 -6.90 2.16 -13.23
CA ILE A 113 -7.05 3.51 -13.80
C ILE A 113 -6.40 4.55 -12.88
N THR A 114 -6.59 4.43 -11.58
CA THR A 114 -6.01 5.36 -10.61
C THR A 114 -4.48 5.31 -10.64
N PHE A 115 -3.86 4.11 -10.70
CA PHE A 115 -2.43 3.99 -10.91
C PHE A 115 -1.97 4.58 -12.24
N LEU A 116 -2.71 4.36 -13.32
CA LEU A 116 -2.37 4.93 -14.62
C LEU A 116 -2.39 6.47 -14.59
N VAL A 117 -3.39 7.05 -13.94
CA VAL A 117 -3.48 8.51 -13.75
C VAL A 117 -2.30 9.01 -12.92
N MET A 118 -1.98 8.32 -11.81
CA MET A 118 -0.84 8.66 -10.96
C MET A 118 0.48 8.61 -11.76
N PHE A 119 0.70 7.56 -12.54
CA PHE A 119 1.87 7.45 -13.42
C PHE A 119 1.93 8.56 -14.47
N GLY A 120 0.76 9.06 -14.92
CA GLY A 120 0.67 10.20 -15.83
C GLY A 120 1.12 11.51 -15.23
N VAL A 121 0.96 11.68 -13.92
CA VAL A 121 1.30 12.92 -13.20
C VAL A 121 2.76 12.89 -12.70
N MET A 122 3.20 11.76 -12.12
CA MET A 122 4.48 11.66 -11.44
C MET A 122 5.53 10.81 -12.16
N GLY A 123 5.14 10.17 -13.27
CA GLY A 123 5.97 9.13 -13.86
C GLY A 123 5.83 7.79 -13.14
N PHE A 124 6.60 6.81 -13.56
CA PHE A 124 6.62 5.47 -12.97
C PHE A 124 8.02 4.88 -12.99
N SER A 125 8.35 4.13 -11.96
CA SER A 125 9.56 3.31 -11.95
C SER A 125 9.27 1.95 -12.58
N SER A 126 10.14 1.54 -13.49
CA SER A 126 10.06 0.24 -14.14
C SER A 126 10.74 -0.83 -13.27
N THR A 127 10.69 -2.08 -13.70
CA THR A 127 11.53 -3.16 -13.16
C THR A 127 12.82 -3.34 -13.95
N GLN A 128 13.15 -2.40 -14.86
CA GLN A 128 14.44 -2.40 -15.55
C GLN A 128 15.53 -1.89 -14.61
N ILE A 129 16.62 -2.64 -14.53
CA ILE A 129 17.77 -2.25 -13.72
C ILE A 129 18.51 -1.12 -14.42
N GLY A 130 18.80 -0.06 -13.69
CA GLY A 130 19.55 1.09 -14.16
C GLY A 130 21.06 0.87 -14.06
N ASN A 131 21.81 1.94 -14.26
CA ASN A 131 23.24 1.93 -13.97
C ASN A 131 23.46 1.64 -12.48
N PRO A 132 24.47 0.83 -12.12
CA PRO A 132 24.83 0.61 -10.74
C PRO A 132 25.17 1.95 -10.06
N VAL A 133 24.83 2.06 -8.80
CA VAL A 133 25.26 3.21 -8.00
C VAL A 133 26.75 3.10 -7.81
N ILE A 134 27.50 3.99 -8.47
CA ILE A 134 28.95 4.06 -8.34
C ILE A 134 29.24 4.70 -6.97
N GLY A 135 29.74 3.90 -6.04
CA GLY A 135 30.17 4.34 -4.73
C GLY A 135 30.82 3.16 -4.00
N ALA A 136 31.46 3.41 -2.88
CA ALA A 136 32.19 2.41 -2.07
C ALA A 136 31.33 1.21 -1.60
N GLN A 137 30.05 1.18 -1.98
CA GLN A 137 29.03 0.28 -1.46
C GLN A 137 28.54 -0.78 -2.45
N THR A 138 28.96 -0.73 -3.72
CA THR A 138 28.40 -1.59 -4.75
C THR A 138 29.29 -2.77 -5.12
N GLY A 139 30.51 -2.87 -4.61
CA GLY A 139 31.46 -3.90 -5.01
C GLY A 139 31.57 -4.04 -6.54
N ASP A 140 32.06 -5.17 -7.03
CA ASP A 140 32.23 -5.45 -8.47
C ASP A 140 30.92 -5.84 -9.21
N VAL A 141 29.75 -5.63 -8.61
CA VAL A 141 28.45 -6.03 -9.17
C VAL A 141 28.13 -5.33 -10.50
N ALA A 142 28.73 -4.16 -10.73
CA ALA A 142 28.54 -3.38 -11.98
C ALA A 142 28.92 -4.13 -13.26
N SER A 143 29.72 -5.19 -13.17
CA SER A 143 30.16 -6.00 -14.32
C SER A 143 29.27 -7.21 -14.63
N GLU A 144 28.31 -7.52 -13.73
CA GLU A 144 27.54 -8.76 -13.81
C GLU A 144 26.21 -8.62 -14.57
N TYR A 145 25.75 -7.40 -14.83
CA TYR A 145 24.52 -7.16 -15.56
C TYR A 145 24.60 -5.99 -16.54
N THR A 146 23.68 -5.95 -17.49
CA THR A 146 23.56 -4.86 -18.46
C THR A 146 22.43 -3.91 -18.04
N PRO A 147 22.67 -2.59 -17.91
CA PRO A 147 21.59 -1.62 -17.67
C PRO A 147 20.50 -1.75 -18.73
N GLY A 148 19.23 -1.73 -18.30
CA GLY A 148 18.08 -1.99 -19.15
C GLY A 148 17.53 -3.41 -19.06
N ASP A 149 18.28 -4.36 -18.53
CA ASP A 149 17.77 -5.70 -18.26
C ASP A 149 16.63 -5.65 -17.21
N THR A 150 15.69 -6.57 -17.32
CA THR A 150 14.47 -6.51 -16.50
C THR A 150 14.54 -7.46 -15.31
N ILE A 151 14.40 -6.96 -14.10
CA ILE A 151 14.28 -7.79 -12.89
C ILE A 151 12.99 -8.61 -12.96
N LYS A 152 13.10 -9.92 -12.79
CA LYS A 152 12.00 -10.89 -12.84
C LYS A 152 11.71 -11.55 -11.52
N ALA A 153 12.72 -11.76 -10.69
CA ALA A 153 12.58 -12.34 -9.37
C ALA A 153 13.71 -11.88 -8.44
N ILE A 154 13.41 -11.87 -7.15
CA ILE A 154 14.37 -11.72 -6.04
C ILE A 154 14.25 -12.99 -5.19
N ASN A 155 15.36 -13.69 -4.94
CA ASN A 155 15.40 -14.93 -4.17
C ASN A 155 14.31 -15.95 -4.62
N GLY A 156 14.08 -16.06 -5.95
CA GLY A 156 13.06 -16.91 -6.56
C GLY A 156 11.62 -16.36 -6.46
N THR A 157 11.36 -15.28 -5.73
CA THR A 157 10.06 -14.61 -5.68
C THR A 157 9.86 -13.71 -6.89
N LYS A 158 8.80 -13.94 -7.67
CA LYS A 158 8.51 -13.14 -8.88
C LYS A 158 8.20 -11.70 -8.53
N VAL A 159 8.71 -10.79 -9.36
CA VAL A 159 8.49 -9.36 -9.32
C VAL A 159 7.71 -8.93 -10.56
N TYR A 160 6.67 -8.12 -10.38
CA TYR A 160 5.79 -7.64 -11.45
C TYR A 160 5.97 -6.15 -11.75
N THR A 161 6.24 -5.35 -10.71
CA THR A 161 6.37 -3.89 -10.76
C THR A 161 7.48 -3.45 -9.81
N SER A 162 7.85 -2.18 -9.86
CA SER A 162 8.76 -1.60 -8.85
C SER A 162 8.17 -1.65 -7.44
N PHE A 163 6.84 -1.66 -7.30
CA PHE A 163 6.17 -1.66 -6.00
C PHE A 163 6.45 -2.96 -5.21
N ASP A 164 6.27 -4.11 -5.82
CA ASP A 164 6.61 -5.40 -5.20
C ASP A 164 8.13 -5.67 -5.20
N LEU A 165 8.88 -5.09 -6.12
CA LEU A 165 10.34 -5.13 -6.08
C LEU A 165 10.90 -4.48 -4.82
N TYR A 166 10.50 -3.25 -4.51
CA TYR A 166 10.98 -2.55 -3.31
C TYR A 166 10.56 -3.28 -2.04
N PHE A 167 9.35 -3.83 -2.01
CA PHE A 167 8.91 -4.67 -0.89
C PHE A 167 9.83 -5.89 -0.69
N GLU A 168 10.25 -6.56 -1.76
CA GLU A 168 11.19 -7.68 -1.66
C GLU A 168 12.58 -7.24 -1.19
N LEU A 169 13.06 -6.08 -1.65
CA LEU A 169 14.35 -5.53 -1.25
C LEU A 169 14.38 -5.11 0.23
N GLU A 170 13.28 -4.54 0.73
CA GLU A 170 13.15 -4.14 2.13
C GLU A 170 13.02 -5.33 3.09
N ASN A 171 12.43 -6.43 2.64
CA ASN A 171 12.21 -7.63 3.44
C ASN A 171 13.28 -8.72 3.23
N ASP A 172 14.34 -8.42 2.50
CA ASP A 172 15.47 -9.34 2.32
C ASP A 172 16.36 -9.34 3.57
N ASP A 173 16.99 -10.50 3.87
CA ASP A 173 17.95 -10.55 4.96
C ASP A 173 19.24 -9.83 4.53
N PRO A 174 19.59 -8.74 5.21
CA PRO A 174 20.75 -7.96 4.82
C PRO A 174 22.09 -8.72 4.95
N GLY A 175 22.14 -9.79 5.74
CA GLY A 175 23.33 -10.61 5.95
C GLY A 175 23.54 -11.72 4.92
N GLU A 176 22.52 -12.01 4.10
CA GLU A 176 22.56 -13.11 3.15
C GLU A 176 22.85 -12.66 1.70
N VAL A 177 23.32 -13.58 0.87
CA VAL A 177 23.47 -13.36 -0.58
C VAL A 177 22.10 -13.28 -1.22
N MET A 178 21.84 -12.20 -1.97
CA MET A 178 20.59 -12.02 -2.72
C MET A 178 20.76 -12.55 -4.15
N ILE A 179 19.87 -13.43 -4.59
CA ILE A 179 19.82 -13.89 -5.97
C ILE A 179 18.80 -13.03 -6.73
N VAL A 180 19.27 -12.34 -7.77
CA VAL A 180 18.43 -11.53 -8.65
C VAL A 180 18.32 -12.19 -10.02
N THR A 181 17.11 -12.63 -10.38
CA THR A 181 16.84 -13.14 -11.73
C THR A 181 16.54 -11.99 -12.66
N LEU A 182 17.38 -11.81 -13.66
CA LEU A 182 17.27 -10.80 -14.71
C LEU A 182 16.83 -11.44 -16.03
N LYS A 183 16.11 -10.67 -16.85
CA LYS A 183 15.87 -10.99 -18.25
C LYS A 183 16.67 -10.04 -19.11
N SER A 184 17.61 -10.58 -19.87
CA SER A 184 18.43 -9.82 -20.81
C SER A 184 17.55 -9.17 -21.88
N GLN A 185 17.76 -7.88 -22.10
CA GLN A 185 17.12 -7.13 -23.17
C GLN A 185 17.64 -7.56 -24.55
N GLU A 186 18.92 -7.92 -24.65
CA GLU A 186 19.55 -8.31 -25.89
C GLU A 186 19.15 -9.73 -26.33
N THR A 187 19.24 -10.70 -25.41
CA THR A 187 19.02 -12.12 -25.75
C THR A 187 17.63 -12.63 -25.46
N GLY A 188 16.84 -11.89 -24.65
CA GLY A 188 15.52 -12.28 -24.15
C GLY A 188 15.55 -13.45 -23.17
N LYS A 189 16.72 -13.97 -22.77
CA LYS A 189 16.88 -15.09 -21.84
C LYS A 189 16.98 -14.60 -20.39
N ASN A 190 16.54 -15.43 -19.46
CA ASN A 190 16.76 -15.18 -18.04
C ASN A 190 18.15 -15.68 -17.63
N TYR A 191 18.75 -14.96 -16.69
CA TYR A 191 19.98 -15.33 -16.01
C TYR A 191 19.93 -14.80 -14.57
N ASP A 192 20.71 -15.41 -13.69
CA ASP A 192 20.78 -15.03 -12.28
C ASP A 192 22.12 -14.34 -12.01
N ILE A 193 22.07 -13.33 -11.14
CA ILE A 193 23.25 -12.71 -10.54
C ILE A 193 23.17 -12.86 -9.03
N GLU A 194 24.32 -12.96 -8.38
CA GLU A 194 24.43 -13.02 -6.92
C GLU A 194 24.96 -11.69 -6.40
N LEU A 195 24.17 -11.03 -5.56
CA LEU A 195 24.55 -9.80 -4.90
C LEU A 195 24.94 -10.11 -3.46
N THR A 196 26.24 -10.03 -3.19
CA THR A 196 26.78 -10.18 -1.83
C THR A 196 26.48 -8.91 -1.02
N PRO A 197 26.14 -9.03 0.28
CA PRO A 197 25.96 -7.87 1.13
C PRO A 197 27.30 -7.12 1.28
N VAL A 198 27.22 -5.80 1.12
CA VAL A 198 28.34 -4.91 1.43
C VAL A 198 28.02 -4.18 2.73
N PHE A 199 28.77 -4.50 3.78
CA PHE A 199 28.63 -3.82 5.07
C PHE A 199 29.50 -2.57 5.05
N VAL A 200 28.87 -1.44 5.37
CA VAL A 200 29.56 -0.15 5.54
C VAL A 200 29.35 0.28 7.00
N GLN A 201 30.44 0.64 7.66
CA GLN A 201 30.35 1.17 9.01
C GLN A 201 29.92 2.63 8.97
N ARG A 202 28.66 2.88 9.36
CA ARG A 202 28.12 4.22 9.41
C ARG A 202 28.34 4.84 10.79
N PRO A 203 29.00 6.00 10.88
CA PRO A 203 29.13 6.71 12.15
C PRO A 203 27.78 7.33 12.56
N MET A 204 27.37 7.04 13.77
CA MET A 204 26.18 7.60 14.40
C MET A 204 26.58 8.66 15.42
N LEU A 205 26.01 9.86 15.31
CA LEU A 205 26.20 10.92 16.29
C LEU A 205 25.35 10.73 17.54
N LEU A 206 24.44 9.74 17.53
CA LEU A 206 23.49 9.45 18.60
C LEU A 206 22.62 10.67 18.95
N ILE A 207 22.15 11.36 17.91
CA ILE A 207 21.16 12.42 18.00
C ILE A 207 19.97 12.08 17.08
N TYR A 208 18.79 12.54 17.46
CA TYR A 208 17.64 12.62 16.57
C TYR A 208 17.57 14.04 16.04
N ALA A 209 17.99 14.23 14.79
CA ALA A 209 17.96 15.50 14.14
C ALA A 209 16.63 15.72 13.43
N GLY A 210 16.13 16.95 13.43
CA GLY A 210 14.96 17.40 12.69
C GLY A 210 15.26 18.70 11.96
N THR A 211 14.37 19.08 11.06
CA THR A 211 14.37 20.40 10.45
C THR A 211 13.53 21.32 11.33
N ASP A 212 14.14 22.36 11.89
CA ASP A 212 13.39 23.47 12.46
C ASP A 212 12.92 24.38 11.32
N THR A 213 11.66 24.20 10.91
CA THR A 213 11.08 24.97 9.80
C THR A 213 10.73 26.40 10.16
N GLU A 214 10.64 26.74 11.46
CA GLU A 214 10.24 28.08 11.90
C GLU A 214 11.42 29.06 12.08
N ASN A 215 12.65 28.56 12.36
CA ASN A 215 13.82 29.42 12.67
C ASN A 215 15.16 28.82 12.24
N ASN A 216 15.30 28.27 11.04
CA ASN A 216 16.59 27.76 10.56
C ASN A 216 17.57 28.89 10.19
N GLU A 217 17.75 29.86 11.11
CA GLU A 217 18.70 30.98 10.98
C GLU A 217 20.16 30.50 10.89
N TYR A 218 20.43 29.28 11.40
CA TYR A 218 21.77 28.71 11.48
C TYR A 218 22.13 27.75 10.37
N HIS A 219 21.20 27.42 9.48
CA HIS A 219 21.42 26.46 8.38
C HIS A 219 22.07 25.14 8.84
N GLY A 220 21.53 24.55 9.90
CA GLY A 220 22.09 23.35 10.52
C GLY A 220 21.03 22.29 10.85
N TRP A 221 21.48 21.14 11.37
CA TRP A 221 20.58 20.11 11.87
C TRP A 221 20.13 20.48 13.27
N TYR A 222 18.83 20.62 13.46
CA TYR A 222 18.23 20.85 14.77
C TYR A 222 18.20 19.56 15.58
N VAL A 223 18.75 19.58 16.79
CA VAL A 223 18.78 18.44 17.68
C VAL A 223 17.48 18.37 18.47
N ASN A 224 16.60 17.41 18.14
CA ASN A 224 15.35 17.19 18.86
C ASN A 224 15.57 16.43 20.16
N SER A 225 16.45 15.40 20.13
CA SER A 225 16.85 14.65 21.31
C SER A 225 18.23 14.05 21.12
N VAL A 226 18.89 13.71 22.24
CA VAL A 226 20.20 13.09 22.28
C VAL A 226 20.07 11.78 23.02
N ASP A 227 20.69 10.71 22.49
CA ASP A 227 20.77 9.43 23.17
C ASP A 227 21.73 9.53 24.36
N GLU A 228 21.33 8.98 25.52
CA GLU A 228 22.16 8.94 26.74
C GLU A 228 23.48 8.22 26.51
N ALA A 229 23.61 7.35 25.53
CA ALA A 229 24.83 6.65 25.14
C ALA A 229 25.86 7.53 24.43
N GLN A 230 25.47 8.73 23.95
CA GLN A 230 26.38 9.64 23.23
C GLN A 230 27.68 9.86 24.05
N ASN A 231 28.82 9.81 23.34
CA ASN A 231 30.14 9.93 23.99
C ASN A 231 30.32 8.95 25.15
N LYS A 232 29.86 7.72 25.01
CA LYS A 232 29.95 6.68 26.03
C LYS A 232 29.31 7.10 27.35
N GLY A 233 28.16 7.75 27.30
CA GLY A 233 27.39 8.18 28.45
C GLY A 233 27.73 9.59 28.95
N ASN A 234 28.47 10.39 28.17
CA ASN A 234 28.76 11.78 28.46
C ASN A 234 28.30 12.67 27.30
N PRO A 235 27.01 12.86 27.10
CA PRO A 235 26.50 13.61 25.96
C PRO A 235 27.00 15.06 25.94
N VAL A 236 27.40 15.53 24.78
CA VAL A 236 27.91 16.88 24.57
C VAL A 236 26.85 17.79 23.94
N LEU A 237 26.04 17.23 23.02
CA LEU A 237 24.91 17.91 22.43
C LEU A 237 23.69 17.83 23.35
N GLU A 238 22.82 18.81 23.26
CA GLU A 238 21.56 18.90 23.99
C GLU A 238 20.40 19.18 23.04
N PRO A 239 19.16 18.80 23.42
CA PRO A 239 17.99 19.21 22.65
C PRO A 239 17.92 20.73 22.52
N GLY A 240 17.72 21.25 21.30
CA GLY A 240 17.75 22.67 20.99
C GLY A 240 19.04 23.17 20.34
N ASP A 241 20.08 22.35 20.28
CA ASP A 241 21.30 22.68 19.53
C ASP A 241 21.08 22.65 18.02
N TYR A 242 21.85 23.46 17.30
CA TYR A 242 21.94 23.41 15.85
C TYR A 242 23.34 22.95 15.43
N VAL A 243 23.48 21.77 14.90
CA VAL A 243 24.74 21.27 14.35
C VAL A 243 24.94 21.88 12.97
N THR A 244 25.95 22.73 12.82
CA THR A 244 26.21 23.48 11.58
C THR A 244 27.33 22.89 10.74
N HIS A 245 28.38 22.32 11.38
CA HIS A 245 29.50 21.72 10.67
C HIS A 245 29.93 20.42 11.38
N ILE A 246 30.44 19.48 10.59
CA ILE A 246 31.15 18.30 11.08
C ILE A 246 32.49 18.22 10.34
N ASN A 247 33.58 18.13 11.11
CA ASN A 247 34.95 18.16 10.59
C ASN A 247 35.23 19.37 9.68
N GLY A 248 34.63 20.53 10.00
CA GLY A 248 34.77 21.77 9.23
C GLY A 248 33.93 21.86 7.96
N LYS A 249 33.12 20.86 7.65
CA LYS A 249 32.24 20.82 6.48
C LYS A 249 30.81 21.16 6.91
N ALA A 250 30.16 22.09 6.22
CA ALA A 250 28.78 22.51 6.52
C ALA A 250 27.81 21.36 6.26
N VAL A 251 26.86 21.15 7.19
CA VAL A 251 25.88 20.05 7.09
C VAL A 251 24.66 20.41 6.25
N ALA A 252 24.42 21.71 6.00
CA ALA A 252 23.26 22.20 5.28
C ALA A 252 23.32 22.01 3.76
N ASP A 253 24.52 21.90 3.19
CA ASP A 253 24.76 21.94 1.74
C ASP A 253 24.81 20.54 1.10
N GLU A 254 24.65 19.46 1.87
CA GLU A 254 24.80 18.10 1.38
C GLU A 254 23.64 17.18 1.83
N ASP A 255 23.32 16.20 1.00
CA ASP A 255 22.45 15.12 1.41
C ASP A 255 23.02 14.42 2.67
N PHE A 256 22.20 14.26 3.67
CA PHE A 256 22.60 13.69 4.96
C PHE A 256 23.29 12.33 4.82
N ASN A 257 22.78 11.50 3.93
CA ASN A 257 23.35 10.17 3.72
C ASN A 257 24.72 10.25 3.07
N ASP A 258 24.87 11.03 2.00
CA ASP A 258 26.16 11.21 1.31
C ASP A 258 27.19 11.83 2.25
N PHE A 259 26.77 12.75 3.10
CA PHE A 259 27.64 13.41 4.07
C PHE A 259 28.20 12.43 5.11
N ILE A 260 27.34 11.63 5.70
CA ILE A 260 27.70 10.67 6.76
C ILE A 260 28.66 9.58 6.25
N TYR A 261 28.53 9.15 5.00
CA TYR A 261 29.45 8.15 4.42
C TYR A 261 30.90 8.62 4.32
N HIS A 262 31.14 9.91 4.17
CA HIS A 262 32.49 10.48 4.12
C HIS A 262 33.19 10.55 5.49
N LEU A 263 32.50 10.21 6.56
CA LEU A 263 32.99 10.22 7.93
C LEU A 263 33.46 8.85 8.43
N GLU A 264 33.50 7.84 7.56
CA GLU A 264 33.88 6.47 7.90
C GLU A 264 35.31 6.38 8.48
N GLY A 265 35.49 5.56 9.51
CA GLY A 265 36.79 5.26 10.11
C GLY A 265 37.42 6.33 10.98
N GLN A 266 36.68 7.39 11.33
CA GLN A 266 37.19 8.47 12.20
C GLN A 266 37.00 8.14 13.67
N GLU A 267 38.06 8.31 14.48
CA GLU A 267 37.99 8.08 15.92
C GLU A 267 37.16 9.18 16.63
N TYR A 268 37.20 10.41 16.10
CA TYR A 268 36.49 11.58 16.62
C TYR A 268 35.86 12.35 15.48
N LEU A 269 34.69 12.92 15.73
CA LEU A 269 34.06 13.90 14.86
C LEU A 269 34.10 15.28 15.54
N ASN A 270 34.72 16.28 14.92
CA ASN A 270 34.68 17.65 15.39
C ASN A 270 33.36 18.29 14.93
N VAL A 271 32.48 18.54 15.89
CA VAL A 271 31.14 19.09 15.62
C VAL A 271 31.10 20.54 16.04
N THR A 272 30.74 21.43 15.10
CA THR A 272 30.43 22.84 15.41
C THR A 272 28.91 22.95 15.55
N TYR A 273 28.48 23.49 16.67
CA TYR A 273 27.05 23.65 16.97
C TYR A 273 26.76 25.04 17.56
N VAL A 274 25.50 25.45 17.47
CA VAL A 274 25.00 26.69 18.08
C VAL A 274 24.02 26.34 19.17
N ARG A 275 24.27 26.84 20.39
CA ARG A 275 23.42 26.74 21.58
C ARG A 275 23.15 28.14 22.10
N ASP A 276 21.90 28.54 22.26
CA ASP A 276 21.49 29.88 22.75
C ASP A 276 22.15 31.02 21.98
N GLY A 277 22.34 30.87 20.65
CA GLY A 277 23.01 31.88 19.81
C GLY A 277 24.53 31.89 19.92
N VAL A 278 25.15 31.03 20.69
CA VAL A 278 26.60 30.92 20.86
C VAL A 278 27.13 29.73 20.07
N THR A 279 28.06 29.97 19.14
CA THR A 279 28.75 28.93 18.40
C THR A 279 29.82 28.26 19.29
N SER A 280 29.80 26.95 19.35
CA SER A 280 30.71 26.12 20.12
C SER A 280 31.22 24.96 19.28
N GLU A 281 32.37 24.39 19.67
CA GLU A 281 32.96 23.21 19.07
C GLU A 281 33.12 22.11 20.12
N ALA A 282 32.85 20.88 19.72
CA ALA A 282 33.05 19.73 20.57
C ALA A 282 33.51 18.52 19.74
N GLN A 283 34.15 17.57 20.42
CA GLN A 283 34.48 16.29 19.85
C GLN A 283 33.46 15.24 20.29
N ILE A 284 32.88 14.57 19.30
CA ILE A 284 31.97 13.45 19.52
C ILE A 284 32.67 12.16 19.08
N ILE A 285 32.63 11.15 19.93
CA ILE A 285 33.04 9.79 19.60
C ILE A 285 31.85 9.15 18.92
N PRO A 286 31.91 8.88 17.59
CA PRO A 286 30.80 8.26 16.90
C PRO A 286 30.65 6.79 17.34
N GLU A 287 29.42 6.30 17.36
CA GLU A 287 29.16 4.88 17.41
C GLU A 287 29.05 4.36 15.96
N TYR A 288 29.80 3.31 15.63
CA TYR A 288 29.77 2.73 14.30
C TYR A 288 28.77 1.59 14.25
N VAL A 289 27.78 1.71 13.38
CA VAL A 289 26.78 0.67 13.14
C VAL A 289 27.01 0.10 11.75
N ASP A 290 27.03 -1.22 11.65
CA ASP A 290 27.07 -1.90 10.37
C ASP A 290 25.78 -1.62 9.60
N TYR A 291 25.89 -0.89 8.51
CA TYR A 291 24.79 -0.57 7.63
C TYR A 291 24.92 -1.37 6.32
N VAL A 292 23.87 -2.09 5.96
CA VAL A 292 23.82 -2.78 4.70
C VAL A 292 23.31 -1.83 3.63
N SER A 293 24.10 -1.60 2.61
CA SER A 293 23.68 -0.78 1.48
C SER A 293 22.51 -1.44 0.72
N THR A 294 21.79 -0.65 -0.09
CA THR A 294 20.72 -1.12 -0.99
C THR A 294 21.20 -2.12 -2.05
N ARG A 295 22.36 -2.73 -1.91
CA ARG A 295 23.02 -3.64 -2.85
C ARG A 295 23.16 -3.05 -4.26
N GLY A 296 23.09 -1.72 -4.38
CA GLY A 296 23.28 -1.00 -5.64
C GLY A 296 22.17 -1.16 -6.68
N ILE A 297 21.05 -1.77 -6.33
CA ILE A 297 19.92 -1.92 -7.25
C ILE A 297 19.23 -0.58 -7.40
N ARG A 298 19.24 -0.05 -8.62
CA ARG A 298 18.39 1.08 -9.04
C ARG A 298 17.50 0.66 -10.19
N THR A 299 16.28 1.13 -10.18
CA THR A 299 15.35 0.95 -11.30
C THR A 299 15.32 2.20 -12.18
N ILE A 300 15.01 2.01 -13.46
CA ILE A 300 14.83 3.14 -14.39
C ILE A 300 13.42 3.71 -14.22
N SER A 301 13.34 5.02 -14.00
CA SER A 301 12.07 5.76 -13.93
C SER A 301 11.80 6.46 -15.25
N TYR A 302 10.51 6.55 -15.62
CA TYR A 302 10.02 7.15 -16.85
C TYR A 302 8.94 8.17 -16.55
N THR A 303 8.92 9.26 -17.34
CA THR A 303 7.77 10.15 -17.47
C THR A 303 6.97 9.78 -18.71
N ILE A 304 5.65 10.06 -18.71
CA ILE A 304 4.81 9.78 -19.88
C ILE A 304 4.88 10.98 -20.86
N ASP A 305 5.89 10.97 -21.71
CA ASP A 305 6.15 11.99 -22.72
C ASP A 305 5.97 11.48 -24.17
N SER A 306 5.69 10.19 -24.32
CA SER A 306 5.54 9.51 -25.59
C SER A 306 4.44 8.45 -25.55
N PRO A 307 3.86 8.04 -26.71
CA PRO A 307 2.93 6.91 -26.76
C PRO A 307 3.53 5.62 -26.22
N GLU A 308 4.81 5.38 -26.43
CA GLU A 308 5.52 4.19 -25.93
C GLU A 308 5.54 4.17 -24.41
N HIS A 309 5.88 5.29 -23.78
CA HIS A 309 5.85 5.42 -22.31
C HIS A 309 4.43 5.30 -21.76
N PHE A 310 3.41 5.80 -22.50
CA PHE A 310 2.02 5.58 -22.09
C PHE A 310 1.63 4.10 -22.10
N PHE A 311 1.95 3.34 -23.15
CA PHE A 311 1.66 1.90 -23.19
C PHE A 311 2.47 1.13 -22.15
N SER A 312 3.70 1.53 -21.86
CA SER A 312 4.50 0.97 -20.78
C SER A 312 3.84 1.24 -19.43
N ALA A 313 3.45 2.46 -19.13
CA ALA A 313 2.74 2.84 -17.90
C ALA A 313 1.43 2.04 -17.74
N PHE A 314 0.66 1.90 -18.83
CA PHE A 314 -0.54 1.06 -18.83
C PHE A 314 -0.21 -0.40 -18.51
N GLY A 315 0.86 -0.93 -19.10
CA GLY A 315 1.34 -2.28 -18.82
C GLY A 315 1.74 -2.47 -17.34
N TYR A 316 2.38 -1.48 -16.72
CA TYR A 316 2.73 -1.49 -15.30
C TYR A 316 1.48 -1.35 -14.41
N ALA A 317 0.58 -0.41 -14.73
CA ALA A 317 -0.68 -0.26 -14.01
C ALA A 317 -1.53 -1.54 -14.04
N ALA A 318 -1.58 -2.22 -15.18
CA ALA A 318 -2.29 -3.50 -15.33
C ALA A 318 -1.66 -4.66 -14.53
N LYS A 319 -0.37 -4.55 -14.17
CA LYS A 319 0.32 -5.53 -13.30
C LYS A 319 0.22 -5.22 -11.81
N MET A 320 -0.18 -4.01 -11.43
CA MET A 320 -0.33 -3.63 -10.00
C MET A 320 -1.20 -4.59 -9.20
N PRO A 321 -2.33 -5.13 -9.73
CA PRO A 321 -3.07 -6.15 -9.00
C PRO A 321 -2.25 -7.40 -8.67
N ALA A 322 -1.41 -7.87 -9.59
CA ALA A 322 -0.55 -9.03 -9.34
C ALA A 322 0.54 -8.71 -8.31
N ALA A 323 1.12 -7.52 -8.36
CA ALA A 323 2.09 -7.04 -7.38
C ALA A 323 1.48 -6.97 -5.98
N ILE A 324 0.31 -6.35 -5.83
CA ILE A 324 -0.40 -6.26 -4.55
C ILE A 324 -0.79 -7.65 -4.01
N ALA A 325 -1.25 -8.55 -4.88
CA ALA A 325 -1.54 -9.93 -4.49
C ALA A 325 -0.28 -10.66 -3.99
N ASN A 326 0.85 -10.47 -4.66
CA ASN A 326 2.13 -11.05 -4.28
C ASN A 326 2.56 -10.58 -2.87
N ILE A 327 2.56 -9.27 -2.64
CA ILE A 327 2.86 -8.67 -1.33
C ILE A 327 1.92 -9.22 -0.24
N THR A 328 0.60 -9.27 -0.53
CA THR A 328 -0.38 -9.77 0.43
C THR A 328 -0.14 -11.23 0.80
N ILE A 329 0.11 -12.09 -0.20
CA ILE A 329 0.41 -13.51 0.03
C ILE A 329 1.70 -13.67 0.85
N ARG A 330 2.72 -12.85 0.58
CA ARG A 330 3.96 -12.88 1.32
C ARG A 330 3.78 -12.43 2.76
N GLY A 331 3.07 -11.32 3.01
CA GLY A 331 2.73 -10.87 4.36
C GLY A 331 1.99 -11.96 5.17
N ILE A 332 1.01 -12.63 4.55
CA ILE A 332 0.31 -13.75 5.19
C ILE A 332 1.29 -14.91 5.52
N LYS A 333 2.21 -15.24 4.64
CA LYS A 333 3.23 -16.26 4.90
C LYS A 333 4.15 -15.88 6.05
N GLN A 334 4.59 -14.61 6.15
CA GLN A 334 5.41 -14.10 7.24
C GLN A 334 4.69 -14.21 8.59
N ILE A 335 3.38 -13.92 8.63
CA ILE A 335 2.57 -14.12 9.85
C ILE A 335 2.49 -15.61 10.22
N ILE A 336 2.20 -16.49 9.25
CA ILE A 336 2.05 -17.93 9.51
C ILE A 336 3.39 -18.56 9.94
N SER A 337 4.52 -18.11 9.38
CA SER A 337 5.85 -18.60 9.76
C SER A 337 6.36 -18.01 11.09
N GLY A 338 5.66 -17.03 11.66
CA GLY A 338 6.08 -16.35 12.89
C GLY A 338 7.24 -15.37 12.71
N GLN A 339 7.62 -15.07 11.47
CA GLN A 339 8.62 -14.05 11.14
C GLN A 339 8.10 -12.65 11.45
N GLU A 340 6.80 -12.43 11.23
CA GLU A 340 6.13 -11.18 11.53
C GLU A 340 4.91 -11.39 12.43
N LYS A 341 4.64 -10.39 13.25
CA LYS A 341 3.46 -10.39 14.12
C LYS A 341 2.25 -9.89 13.33
N ALA A 342 1.10 -10.53 13.56
CA ALA A 342 -0.13 -10.21 12.83
C ALA A 342 -0.49 -8.71 12.91
N TYR A 343 -0.24 -8.05 14.05
CA TYR A 343 -0.57 -6.64 14.24
C TYR A 343 0.36 -5.68 13.45
N ASN A 344 1.52 -6.13 12.98
CA ASN A 344 2.39 -5.30 12.12
C ASN A 344 1.87 -5.23 10.69
N LEU A 345 1.24 -6.30 10.20
CA LEU A 345 0.82 -6.43 8.79
C LEU A 345 -0.69 -6.28 8.59
N LEU A 346 -1.51 -6.56 9.62
CA LEU A 346 -2.95 -6.40 9.53
C LEU A 346 -3.35 -5.00 9.98
N SER A 347 -3.94 -4.24 9.07
CA SER A 347 -4.52 -2.93 9.36
C SER A 347 -6.03 -2.97 9.24
N GLY A 348 -6.71 -2.58 10.31
CA GLY A 348 -8.15 -2.34 10.31
C GLY A 348 -8.49 -0.88 9.95
N PRO A 349 -9.74 -0.46 10.15
CA PRO A 349 -10.17 0.91 9.84
C PRO A 349 -9.37 1.99 10.59
N ILE A 350 -8.92 1.70 11.81
CA ILE A 350 -8.11 2.62 12.62
C ILE A 350 -6.71 2.73 12.01
N GLY A 351 -6.09 1.60 11.64
CA GLY A 351 -4.76 1.58 11.01
C GLY A 351 -4.73 2.33 9.68
N ILE A 352 -5.76 2.16 8.84
CA ILE A 352 -5.90 2.95 7.60
C ILE A 352 -6.02 4.45 7.92
N THR A 353 -6.79 4.80 8.96
CA THR A 353 -6.95 6.20 9.36
C THR A 353 -5.65 6.80 9.88
N THR A 354 -4.85 6.02 10.63
CA THR A 354 -3.52 6.45 11.11
C THR A 354 -2.59 6.69 9.94
N MET A 355 -2.50 5.74 9.01
CA MET A 355 -1.69 5.89 7.78
C MET A 355 -2.06 7.16 6.99
N VAL A 356 -3.36 7.43 6.80
CA VAL A 356 -3.82 8.66 6.13
C VAL A 356 -3.47 9.91 6.96
N ASN A 357 -3.57 9.83 8.29
CA ASN A 357 -3.25 10.94 9.16
C ASN A 357 -1.75 11.28 9.15
N ASP A 358 -0.89 10.27 9.05
CA ASP A 358 0.56 10.47 8.98
C ASP A 358 0.93 11.17 7.66
N VAL A 359 0.36 10.76 6.52
CA VAL A 359 0.52 11.48 5.24
C VAL A 359 0.04 12.93 5.34
N VAL A 360 -1.08 13.20 6.01
CA VAL A 360 -1.62 14.57 6.14
C VAL A 360 -0.75 15.44 7.05
N LYS A 361 -0.12 14.84 8.06
CA LYS A 361 0.74 15.53 9.04
C LYS A 361 2.16 15.78 8.57
N GLU A 362 2.65 15.00 7.59
CA GLU A 362 4.01 15.16 7.08
C GLU A 362 4.23 16.60 6.64
N GLU A 363 5.12 17.33 7.33
CA GLU A 363 5.31 18.78 7.10
C GLU A 363 6.25 19.04 5.94
N GLU A 364 7.15 18.11 5.65
CA GLU A 364 8.11 18.21 4.55
C GLU A 364 7.48 18.01 3.18
N ASP A 365 6.36 17.24 3.11
CA ASP A 365 5.68 16.96 1.86
C ASP A 365 4.86 18.14 1.34
N THR A 366 4.99 18.40 0.06
CA THR A 366 4.11 19.35 -0.64
C THR A 366 2.67 18.85 -0.70
N THR A 367 1.72 19.74 -0.90
CA THR A 367 0.30 19.36 -1.09
C THR A 367 0.11 18.36 -2.25
N ALA A 368 0.93 18.45 -3.31
CA ALA A 368 0.88 17.56 -4.45
C ALA A 368 1.36 16.14 -4.07
N GLU A 369 2.43 16.00 -3.30
CA GLU A 369 2.95 14.72 -2.81
C GLU A 369 1.95 14.05 -1.87
N LYS A 370 1.40 14.78 -0.91
CA LYS A 370 0.33 14.27 -0.02
C LYS A 370 -0.87 13.76 -0.81
N LEU A 371 -1.34 14.54 -1.79
CA LEU A 371 -2.48 14.13 -2.62
C LEU A 371 -2.16 12.86 -3.40
N THR A 372 -0.95 12.75 -3.94
CA THR A 372 -0.54 11.56 -4.70
C THR A 372 -0.48 10.33 -3.81
N THR A 373 0.08 10.43 -2.62
CA THR A 373 0.13 9.33 -1.66
C THR A 373 -1.28 8.89 -1.24
N LEU A 374 -2.20 9.84 -1.02
CA LEU A 374 -3.60 9.53 -0.73
C LEU A 374 -4.31 8.84 -1.91
N ILE A 375 -4.03 9.25 -3.14
CA ILE A 375 -4.53 8.62 -4.36
C ILE A 375 -3.96 7.18 -4.48
N MET A 376 -2.66 7.00 -4.21
CA MET A 376 -2.02 5.69 -4.21
C MET A 376 -2.64 4.75 -3.17
N ILE A 377 -2.84 5.21 -1.95
CA ILE A 377 -3.53 4.45 -0.89
C ILE A 377 -4.94 4.03 -1.36
N SER A 378 -5.68 4.96 -1.99
CA SER A 378 -7.01 4.68 -2.53
C SER A 378 -7.00 3.61 -3.63
N ALA A 379 -5.98 3.63 -4.51
CA ALA A 379 -5.80 2.62 -5.56
C ALA A 379 -5.48 1.23 -4.98
N VAL A 380 -4.56 1.17 -4.01
CA VAL A 380 -4.20 -0.08 -3.31
C VAL A 380 -5.43 -0.66 -2.60
N ILE A 381 -6.18 0.16 -1.86
CA ILE A 381 -7.40 -0.27 -1.16
C ILE A 381 -8.46 -0.75 -2.16
N SER A 382 -8.63 -0.08 -3.30
CA SER A 382 -9.57 -0.51 -4.33
C SER A 382 -9.24 -1.92 -4.85
N ILE A 383 -7.96 -2.19 -5.14
CA ILE A 383 -7.51 -3.52 -5.57
C ILE A 383 -7.66 -4.54 -4.44
N ALA A 384 -7.32 -4.18 -3.21
CA ALA A 384 -7.51 -5.06 -2.05
C ALA A 384 -8.98 -5.42 -1.83
N LEU A 385 -9.91 -4.46 -2.00
CA LEU A 385 -11.35 -4.70 -1.96
C LEU A 385 -11.81 -5.63 -3.11
N ALA A 386 -11.22 -5.52 -4.30
CA ALA A 386 -11.51 -6.44 -5.39
C ALA A 386 -11.15 -7.89 -5.01
N PHE A 387 -9.95 -8.10 -4.46
CA PHE A 387 -9.51 -9.43 -4.05
C PHE A 387 -10.30 -9.97 -2.85
N SER A 388 -10.54 -9.15 -1.83
CA SER A 388 -11.31 -9.58 -0.66
C SER A 388 -12.73 -9.98 -1.06
N ASN A 389 -13.38 -9.23 -1.96
CA ASN A 389 -14.72 -9.57 -2.45
C ASN A 389 -14.75 -10.83 -3.33
N LEU A 390 -13.62 -11.30 -3.86
CA LEU A 390 -13.52 -12.59 -4.57
C LEU A 390 -13.28 -13.77 -3.63
N LEU A 391 -12.96 -13.54 -2.36
CA LEU A 391 -12.79 -14.63 -1.39
C LEU A 391 -14.11 -15.38 -1.17
N PRO A 392 -14.07 -16.71 -0.98
CA PRO A 392 -15.28 -17.54 -0.75
C PRO A 392 -15.83 -17.35 0.67
N ILE A 393 -16.00 -16.10 1.07
CA ILE A 393 -16.47 -15.71 2.39
C ILE A 393 -17.93 -15.24 2.26
N PRO A 394 -18.88 -15.83 2.98
CA PRO A 394 -20.27 -15.39 2.99
C PRO A 394 -20.41 -13.93 3.43
N GLY A 395 -21.23 -13.20 2.69
CA GLY A 395 -21.36 -11.75 2.83
C GLY A 395 -20.56 -10.96 1.78
N LEU A 396 -19.66 -11.63 1.05
CA LEU A 396 -18.93 -11.09 -0.09
C LEU A 396 -19.41 -11.74 -1.39
N ASP A 397 -19.13 -11.12 -2.55
CA ASP A 397 -19.52 -11.65 -3.85
C ASP A 397 -18.93 -13.02 -4.17
N GLY A 398 -17.72 -13.29 -3.66
CA GLY A 398 -16.97 -14.52 -3.91
C GLY A 398 -17.73 -15.78 -3.52
N ILE A 399 -18.53 -15.76 -2.48
CA ILE A 399 -19.34 -16.95 -2.12
C ILE A 399 -20.42 -17.21 -3.16
N GLN A 400 -21.05 -16.17 -3.72
CA GLN A 400 -22.04 -16.31 -4.77
C GLN A 400 -21.41 -16.87 -6.05
N ILE A 401 -20.19 -16.40 -6.37
CA ILE A 401 -19.40 -16.91 -7.49
C ILE A 401 -19.13 -18.40 -7.27
N VAL A 402 -18.68 -18.81 -6.08
CA VAL A 402 -18.42 -20.21 -5.76
C VAL A 402 -19.70 -21.05 -5.86
N PHE A 403 -20.83 -20.60 -5.31
CA PHE A 403 -22.10 -21.31 -5.43
C PHE A 403 -22.50 -21.50 -6.89
N ILE A 404 -22.39 -20.47 -7.72
CA ILE A 404 -22.72 -20.55 -9.14
C ILE A 404 -21.79 -21.53 -9.88
N VAL A 405 -20.48 -21.50 -9.57
CA VAL A 405 -19.50 -22.43 -10.18
C VAL A 405 -19.81 -23.87 -9.75
N VAL A 406 -20.08 -24.11 -8.47
CA VAL A 406 -20.50 -25.43 -8.00
C VAL A 406 -21.78 -25.89 -8.70
N GLU A 407 -22.81 -25.03 -8.81
CA GLU A 407 -24.04 -25.32 -9.57
C GLU A 407 -23.75 -25.66 -11.04
N MET A 408 -22.74 -25.03 -11.65
CA MET A 408 -22.35 -25.35 -13.04
C MET A 408 -21.77 -26.76 -13.15
N VAL A 409 -21.01 -27.20 -12.13
CA VAL A 409 -20.38 -28.52 -12.10
C VAL A 409 -21.39 -29.64 -11.77
N ILE A 410 -22.22 -29.43 -10.73
CA ILE A 410 -23.18 -30.47 -10.28
C ILE A 410 -24.49 -30.52 -11.07
N GLY A 411 -24.76 -29.47 -11.86
CA GLY A 411 -25.94 -29.41 -12.73
C GLY A 411 -27.23 -28.89 -12.10
N HIS A 412 -27.29 -28.74 -10.77
CA HIS A 412 -28.47 -28.25 -10.02
C HIS A 412 -28.07 -27.24 -8.95
N LYS A 413 -29.04 -26.48 -8.43
CA LYS A 413 -28.82 -25.52 -7.33
C LYS A 413 -28.43 -26.24 -6.04
N LEU A 414 -27.63 -25.59 -5.21
CA LEU A 414 -27.38 -26.02 -3.85
C LEU A 414 -28.68 -26.01 -3.04
N SER A 415 -28.78 -26.83 -2.01
CA SER A 415 -29.95 -26.82 -1.14
C SER A 415 -29.92 -25.53 -0.27
N ASP A 416 -31.09 -24.90 -0.05
CA ASP A 416 -31.24 -23.69 0.76
C ASP A 416 -30.65 -23.85 2.17
N LYS A 417 -30.73 -25.09 2.73
CA LYS A 417 -30.12 -25.40 4.03
C LYS A 417 -28.60 -25.33 4.02
N ALA A 418 -27.96 -25.76 2.93
CA ALA A 418 -26.49 -25.72 2.79
C ALA A 418 -26.04 -24.27 2.58
N GLU A 419 -26.71 -23.54 1.70
CA GLU A 419 -26.45 -22.13 1.43
C GLU A 419 -26.58 -21.29 2.71
N ARG A 420 -27.68 -21.43 3.46
CA ARG A 420 -27.90 -20.73 4.73
C ARG A 420 -26.83 -21.05 5.78
N ARG A 421 -26.44 -22.33 5.93
CA ARG A 421 -25.39 -22.72 6.89
C ARG A 421 -24.05 -22.09 6.55
N LEU A 422 -23.68 -22.10 5.27
CA LEU A 422 -22.44 -21.49 4.78
C LEU A 422 -22.48 -19.97 5.01
N THR A 423 -23.62 -19.31 4.70
CA THR A 423 -23.79 -17.87 4.91
C THR A 423 -23.62 -17.50 6.38
N VAL A 424 -24.24 -18.24 7.31
CA VAL A 424 -24.10 -17.96 8.76
C VAL A 424 -22.66 -18.20 9.23
N ALA A 425 -22.03 -19.29 8.81
CA ALA A 425 -20.64 -19.59 9.19
C ALA A 425 -19.68 -18.48 8.74
N GLY A 426 -19.85 -17.99 7.54
CA GLY A 426 -18.98 -16.90 7.06
C GLY A 426 -19.28 -15.55 7.68
N PHE A 427 -20.54 -15.26 8.00
CA PHE A 427 -20.87 -14.05 8.77
C PHE A 427 -20.13 -14.05 10.12
N ILE A 428 -20.14 -15.19 10.82
CA ILE A 428 -19.37 -15.35 12.06
C ILE A 428 -17.88 -15.16 11.80
N PHE A 429 -17.35 -15.73 10.71
CA PHE A 429 -15.95 -15.59 10.34
C PHE A 429 -15.55 -14.13 10.05
N ILE A 430 -16.39 -13.37 9.32
CA ILE A 430 -16.14 -11.93 9.08
C ILE A 430 -16.13 -11.15 10.40
N ILE A 431 -17.07 -11.42 11.30
CA ILE A 431 -17.08 -10.74 12.62
C ILE A 431 -15.80 -11.05 13.39
N LEU A 432 -15.35 -12.30 13.39
CA LEU A 432 -14.09 -12.67 14.06
C LEU A 432 -12.87 -11.96 13.44
N LEU A 433 -12.81 -11.87 12.10
CA LEU A 433 -11.74 -11.12 11.41
C LEU A 433 -11.79 -9.63 11.76
N LEU A 434 -12.99 -9.04 11.83
CA LEU A 434 -13.15 -7.64 12.19
C LEU A 434 -12.68 -7.37 13.62
N ILE A 435 -13.05 -8.23 14.56
CA ILE A 435 -12.57 -8.16 15.94
C ILE A 435 -11.04 -8.30 16.00
N LEU A 436 -10.47 -9.24 15.24
CA LEU A 436 -9.03 -9.41 15.16
C LEU A 436 -8.32 -8.17 14.61
N ALA A 437 -8.85 -7.56 13.57
CA ALA A 437 -8.32 -6.32 13.00
C ALA A 437 -8.39 -5.15 14.00
N PHE A 438 -9.49 -5.00 14.74
CA PHE A 438 -9.58 -4.01 15.81
C PHE A 438 -8.58 -4.25 16.94
N ILE A 439 -8.41 -5.51 17.37
CA ILE A 439 -7.40 -5.86 18.37
C ILE A 439 -5.99 -5.54 17.84
N SER A 440 -5.72 -5.86 16.59
CA SER A 440 -4.45 -5.54 15.93
C SER A 440 -4.16 -4.04 15.93
N ASP A 441 -5.14 -3.21 15.55
CA ASP A 441 -5.01 -1.75 15.57
C ASP A 441 -4.73 -1.22 16.99
N ILE A 442 -5.42 -1.74 18.01
CA ILE A 442 -5.22 -1.34 19.41
C ILE A 442 -3.83 -1.75 19.91
N LEU A 443 -3.38 -2.97 19.60
CA LEU A 443 -2.04 -3.44 19.98
C LEU A 443 -0.96 -2.58 19.33
N ARG A 444 -1.11 -2.19 18.06
CA ARG A 444 -0.19 -1.28 17.38
C ARG A 444 -0.08 0.06 18.09
N ILE A 445 -1.20 0.66 18.52
CA ILE A 445 -1.21 1.92 19.25
C ILE A 445 -0.54 1.77 20.62
N ILE A 446 -0.76 0.66 21.32
CA ILE A 446 -0.19 0.43 22.67
C ILE A 446 1.32 0.20 22.62
N PHE A 447 1.81 -0.53 21.63
CA PHE A 447 3.22 -0.89 21.51
C PHE A 447 4.05 0.11 20.69
N GLY A 448 3.42 1.18 20.14
CA GLY A 448 4.13 2.28 19.49
C GLY A 448 4.71 1.93 18.11
N TYR A 449 4.07 1.03 17.38
CA TYR A 449 4.48 0.65 16.02
C TYR A 449 3.67 1.38 14.94
#